data_6a5101dccd58016d5e5bffcf1c37ba33
#
_entry.id   6a5101dccd58016d5e5bffcf1c37ba33
#
_cell.length_a   1.000
_cell.length_b   1.000
_cell.length_c   1.000
_cell.angle_alpha   90.00
_cell.angle_beta   90.00
_cell.angle_gamma   90.00
#
_symmetry.space_group_name_H-M   'P 1'
#
loop_
_entity.id
_entity.type
_entity.pdbx_description
1 polymer ?
#
loop_
_entity_poly.entity_id
_entity_poly.type
_entity_poly.pdbx_seq_one_letter_code
_entity_poly.pdbx_strand_id
1 'polypeptide(L)'
;CIRDRAGLELDVYHMATDTIRDVKTLSGGESFMAALSMALGLSDIVQNTAGAIHLDTMFIDEGFGSLDDASRDQAIRVLNDLADKDRLVGIISHVNELKEQIDHKLVVKKTDKGSSVSWSV
;
A
#
# COMPACT_ATOMS: atom_id res chain seq x y z
N CYS A 1 -3.18 16.07 -11.60
CA CYS A 1 -2.38 17.03 -12.42
C CYS A 1 -1.02 17.22 -11.78
N ILE A 2 0.04 16.96 -12.52
CA ILE A 2 1.42 17.28 -12.13
C ILE A 2 1.66 18.72 -12.59
N ARG A 3 1.89 19.65 -11.66
CA ARG A 3 2.34 21.01 -11.98
C ARG A 3 3.82 21.12 -11.65
N ASP A 4 4.57 21.45 -12.67
CA ASP A 4 6.00 21.70 -12.54
C ASP A 4 6.23 23.10 -11.93
N ARG A 5 6.59 23.12 -10.63
CA ARG A 5 7.16 24.30 -9.97
C ARG A 5 8.42 23.85 -9.26
N ALA A 6 9.58 24.02 -9.89
CA ALA A 6 10.91 23.78 -9.31
C ALA A 6 11.07 22.42 -8.60
N GLY A 7 10.41 21.36 -9.10
CA GLY A 7 10.34 20.01 -8.56
C GLY A 7 8.99 19.37 -8.83
N LEU A 8 8.88 18.06 -8.69
CA LEU A 8 7.62 17.33 -8.79
C LEU A 8 6.74 17.67 -7.57
N GLU A 9 5.77 18.55 -7.75
CA GLU A 9 4.70 18.79 -6.78
C GLU A 9 3.48 17.95 -7.17
N LEU A 10 2.93 17.23 -6.21
CA LEU A 10 1.74 16.40 -6.37
C LEU A 10 0.55 17.06 -5.69
N ASP A 11 -0.53 17.20 -6.45
CA ASP A 11 -1.82 17.63 -5.94
C ASP A 11 -2.83 16.49 -6.07
N VAL A 12 -3.74 16.42 -5.12
CA VAL A 12 -4.86 15.45 -5.12
C VAL A 12 -6.15 16.19 -5.42
N TYR A 13 -6.86 15.71 -6.44
CA TYR A 13 -8.19 16.18 -6.74
C TYR A 13 -9.22 15.37 -5.93
N HIS A 14 -9.97 16.06 -5.08
CA HIS A 14 -11.02 15.48 -4.26
C HIS A 14 -12.37 15.61 -4.99
N MET A 15 -12.84 14.48 -5.53
CA MET A 15 -14.03 14.46 -6.41
C MET A 15 -15.31 14.89 -5.71
N ALA A 16 -15.48 14.55 -4.43
CA ALA A 16 -16.70 14.87 -3.69
C ALA A 16 -16.86 16.36 -3.37
N THR A 17 -15.76 17.08 -3.24
CA THR A 17 -15.74 18.52 -2.93
C THR A 17 -15.31 19.41 -4.09
N ASP A 18 -14.95 18.80 -5.22
CA ASP A 18 -14.46 19.50 -6.43
C ASP A 18 -13.27 20.44 -6.12
N THR A 19 -12.37 19.96 -5.25
CA THR A 19 -11.22 20.77 -4.79
C THR A 19 -9.90 20.10 -5.09
N ILE A 20 -8.89 20.91 -5.40
CA ILE A 20 -7.49 20.46 -5.51
C ILE A 20 -6.78 20.77 -4.19
N ARG A 21 -6.13 19.76 -3.61
CA ARG A 21 -5.39 19.88 -2.35
C ARG A 21 -3.94 19.45 -2.56
N ASP A 22 -3.02 20.15 -1.91
CA ASP A 22 -1.64 19.71 -1.81
C ASP A 22 -1.57 18.36 -1.05
N VAL A 23 -0.76 17.44 -1.53
CA VAL A 23 -0.52 16.11 -0.89
C VAL A 23 -0.14 16.27 0.59
N LYS A 24 0.55 17.33 0.96
CA LYS A 24 0.93 17.63 2.35
C LYS A 24 -0.25 17.92 3.28
N THR A 25 -1.41 18.23 2.74
CA THR A 25 -2.63 18.53 3.52
C THR A 25 -3.50 17.30 3.74
N LEU A 26 -3.12 16.14 3.22
CA LEU A 26 -3.85 14.90 3.36
C LEU A 26 -3.72 14.33 4.78
N SER A 27 -4.77 13.66 5.26
CA SER A 27 -4.70 12.84 6.47
C SER A 27 -3.73 11.67 6.29
N GLY A 28 -3.31 11.03 7.38
CA GLY A 28 -2.43 9.86 7.31
C GLY A 28 -2.98 8.75 6.41
N GLY A 29 -4.28 8.46 6.53
CA GLY A 29 -4.96 7.47 5.68
C GLY A 29 -5.03 7.88 4.21
N GLU A 30 -5.41 9.12 3.93
CA GLU A 30 -5.43 9.65 2.56
C GLU A 30 -4.04 9.66 1.93
N SER A 31 -3.01 10.05 2.69
CA SER A 31 -1.61 10.01 2.24
C SER A 31 -1.16 8.58 1.90
N PHE A 32 -1.52 7.60 2.73
CA PHE A 32 -1.21 6.21 2.47
C PHE A 32 -1.87 5.70 1.19
N MET A 33 -3.16 5.98 0.99
CA MET A 33 -3.88 5.59 -0.23
C MET A 33 -3.31 6.26 -1.47
N ALA A 34 -2.94 7.53 -1.39
CA ALA A 34 -2.29 8.24 -2.49
C ALA A 34 -0.92 7.64 -2.82
N ALA A 35 -0.09 7.34 -1.82
CA ALA A 35 1.22 6.73 -2.00
C ALA A 35 1.10 5.31 -2.59
N LEU A 36 0.15 4.51 -2.11
CA LEU A 36 -0.13 3.18 -2.64
C LEU A 36 -0.54 3.25 -4.12
N SER A 37 -1.47 4.14 -4.47
CA SER A 37 -1.93 4.33 -5.85
C SER A 37 -0.81 4.74 -6.78
N MET A 38 0.09 5.62 -6.33
CA MET A 38 1.28 6.03 -7.09
C MET A 38 2.27 4.90 -7.27
N ALA A 39 2.54 4.13 -6.22
CA ALA A 39 3.45 2.98 -6.29
C ALA A 39 2.95 1.93 -7.29
N LEU A 40 1.65 1.66 -7.29
CA LEU A 40 1.01 0.74 -8.22
C LEU A 40 1.06 1.26 -9.66
N GLY A 41 0.74 2.53 -9.88
CA GLY A 41 0.82 3.16 -11.19
C GLY A 41 2.25 3.18 -11.75
N LEU A 42 3.24 3.47 -10.92
CA LEU A 42 4.65 3.44 -11.30
C LEU A 42 5.11 2.01 -11.64
N SER A 43 4.69 1.02 -10.84
CA SER A 43 4.96 -0.40 -11.09
C SER A 43 4.44 -0.82 -12.47
N ASP A 44 3.23 -0.42 -12.82
CA ASP A 44 2.64 -0.74 -14.14
C ASP A 44 3.40 -0.08 -15.29
N ILE A 45 3.82 1.17 -15.13
CA ILE A 45 4.62 1.88 -16.13
C ILE A 45 5.96 1.19 -16.34
N VAL A 46 6.66 0.84 -15.27
CA VAL A 46 7.97 0.18 -15.34
C VAL A 46 7.86 -1.16 -16.04
N GLN A 47 6.85 -1.97 -15.73
CA GLN A 47 6.62 -3.26 -16.38
C GLN A 47 6.31 -3.11 -17.87
N ASN A 48 5.48 -2.14 -18.25
CA ASN A 48 5.08 -1.93 -19.64
C ASN A 48 6.19 -1.30 -20.48
N THR A 49 7.05 -0.48 -19.89
CA THR A 49 8.09 0.26 -20.63
C THR A 49 9.39 -0.53 -20.78
N ALA A 50 9.75 -1.31 -19.77
CA ALA A 50 11.03 -2.01 -19.74
C ALA A 50 11.03 -3.39 -20.44
N GLY A 51 9.87 -3.94 -20.77
CA GLY A 51 9.70 -5.19 -21.55
C GLY A 51 10.38 -6.45 -20.99
N ALA A 52 11.32 -6.29 -20.06
CA ALA A 52 12.14 -7.36 -19.49
C ALA A 52 12.16 -7.36 -17.95
N ILE A 53 11.59 -6.34 -17.30
CA ILE A 53 11.56 -6.26 -15.84
C ILE A 53 10.15 -6.63 -15.37
N HIS A 54 10.01 -7.81 -14.78
CA HIS A 54 8.81 -8.20 -14.06
C HIS A 54 9.00 -7.87 -12.58
N LEU A 55 8.14 -7.02 -12.03
CA LEU A 55 8.06 -6.80 -10.58
C LEU A 55 7.12 -7.86 -10.00
N ASP A 56 7.68 -9.01 -9.66
CA ASP A 56 6.92 -10.17 -9.19
C ASP A 56 6.56 -10.08 -7.72
N THR A 57 7.23 -9.19 -6.98
CA THR A 57 7.07 -9.08 -5.52
C THR A 57 6.99 -7.61 -5.10
N MET A 58 6.01 -7.30 -4.28
CA MET A 58 5.82 -5.99 -3.66
C MET A 58 5.68 -6.16 -2.14
N PHE A 59 6.40 -5.36 -1.37
CA PHE A 59 6.24 -5.28 0.08
C PHE A 59 5.69 -3.92 0.47
N ILE A 60 4.66 -3.94 1.33
CA ILE A 60 4.06 -2.75 1.91
C ILE A 60 4.35 -2.80 3.41
N ASP A 61 5.14 -1.84 3.87
CA ASP A 61 5.56 -1.74 5.26
C ASP A 61 4.72 -0.67 5.97
N GLU A 62 3.88 -1.12 6.90
CA GLU A 62 2.97 -0.28 7.67
C GLU A 62 1.97 0.54 6.83
N GLY A 63 1.29 1.51 7.44
CA GLY A 63 0.36 2.44 6.81
C GLY A 63 -1.12 2.09 6.99
N PHE A 64 -1.47 0.82 7.18
CA PHE A 64 -2.87 0.39 7.32
C PHE A 64 -3.53 0.87 8.62
N GLY A 65 -2.74 1.12 9.66
CA GLY A 65 -3.26 1.60 10.95
C GLY A 65 -3.83 3.02 10.89
N SER A 66 -3.50 3.80 9.87
CA SER A 66 -4.02 5.15 9.65
C SER A 66 -5.32 5.19 8.85
N LEU A 67 -5.77 4.05 8.33
CA LEU A 67 -7.00 3.91 7.55
C LEU A 67 -8.21 3.63 8.46
N ASP A 68 -9.36 4.18 8.08
CA ASP A 68 -10.64 3.70 8.58
C ASP A 68 -10.97 2.32 8.00
N ASP A 69 -11.96 1.64 8.55
CA ASP A 69 -12.29 0.26 8.18
C ASP A 69 -12.65 0.13 6.69
N ALA A 70 -13.45 1.08 6.18
CA ALA A 70 -13.88 1.08 4.78
C ALA A 70 -12.71 1.25 3.81
N SER A 71 -11.79 2.17 4.10
CA SER A 71 -10.60 2.42 3.30
C SER A 71 -9.61 1.26 3.38
N ARG A 72 -9.50 0.62 4.55
CA ARG A 72 -8.68 -0.57 4.75
C ARG A 72 -9.17 -1.73 3.91
N ASP A 73 -10.47 -2.02 3.95
CA ASP A 73 -11.09 -3.07 3.15
C ASP A 73 -10.91 -2.83 1.64
N GLN A 74 -11.03 -1.59 1.21
CA GLN A 74 -10.79 -1.22 -0.18
C GLN A 74 -9.33 -1.44 -0.59
N ALA A 75 -8.38 -1.04 0.25
CA ALA A 75 -6.95 -1.25 -0.01
C ALA A 75 -6.63 -2.75 -0.13
N ILE A 76 -7.16 -3.58 0.77
CA ILE A 76 -6.94 -5.03 0.75
C ILE A 76 -7.54 -5.66 -0.51
N ARG A 77 -8.72 -5.24 -0.94
CA ARG A 77 -9.32 -5.74 -2.20
C ARG A 77 -8.42 -5.45 -3.40
N VAL A 78 -7.92 -4.22 -3.49
CA VAL A 78 -6.99 -3.84 -4.57
C VAL A 78 -5.71 -4.68 -4.54
N LEU A 79 -5.17 -4.95 -3.34
CA LEU A 79 -3.96 -5.75 -3.19
C LEU A 79 -4.20 -7.24 -3.51
N ASN A 80 -5.36 -7.78 -3.16
CA ASN A 80 -5.75 -9.14 -3.54
C ASN A 80 -5.91 -9.27 -5.06
N ASP A 81 -6.56 -8.30 -5.70
CA ASP A 81 -6.69 -8.28 -7.17
C ASP A 81 -5.32 -8.23 -7.88
N LEU A 82 -4.34 -7.58 -7.26
CA LEU A 82 -2.97 -7.55 -7.77
C LEU A 82 -2.23 -8.86 -7.54
N ALA A 83 -2.42 -9.50 -6.39
CA ALA A 83 -1.81 -10.78 -6.06
C ALA A 83 -2.32 -11.90 -7.01
N ASP A 84 -3.57 -11.84 -7.43
CA ASP A 84 -4.15 -12.78 -8.40
C ASP A 84 -3.55 -12.66 -9.81
N LYS A 85 -2.79 -11.61 -10.09
CA LYS A 85 -2.14 -11.35 -11.39
C LYS A 85 -0.66 -11.76 -11.43
N ASP A 86 -0.30 -12.88 -10.85
CA ASP A 86 1.08 -13.41 -10.78
C ASP A 86 2.05 -12.52 -9.98
N ARG A 87 1.56 -11.74 -9.03
CA ARG A 87 2.38 -10.95 -8.11
C ARG A 87 2.28 -11.45 -6.69
N LEU A 88 3.41 -11.52 -6.01
CA LEU A 88 3.45 -11.73 -4.57
C LEU A 88 3.37 -10.39 -3.85
N VAL A 89 2.33 -10.19 -3.04
CA VAL A 89 2.17 -9.00 -2.21
C VAL A 89 2.41 -9.38 -0.75
N GLY A 90 3.45 -8.81 -0.15
CA GLY A 90 3.75 -8.94 1.27
C GLY A 90 3.32 -7.69 2.03
N ILE A 91 2.67 -7.87 3.17
CA ILE A 91 2.25 -6.77 4.05
C ILE A 91 2.91 -6.94 5.40
N ILE A 92 3.58 -5.90 5.86
CA ILE A 92 4.15 -5.83 7.21
C ILE A 92 3.26 -4.91 8.02
N SER A 93 2.63 -5.42 9.06
CA SER A 93 1.72 -4.62 9.89
C SER A 93 1.55 -5.22 11.29
N HIS A 94 1.25 -4.36 12.25
CA HIS A 94 0.85 -4.76 13.60
C HIS A 94 -0.68 -4.70 13.81
N VAL A 95 -1.45 -4.33 12.78
CA VAL A 95 -2.91 -4.19 12.83
C VAL A 95 -3.57 -5.57 12.93
N ASN A 96 -4.34 -5.78 13.99
CA ASN A 96 -4.95 -7.09 14.27
C ASN A 96 -6.02 -7.48 13.25
N GLU A 97 -6.76 -6.51 12.75
CA GLU A 97 -7.83 -6.70 11.77
C GLU A 97 -7.31 -7.27 10.45
N LEU A 98 -6.08 -6.92 10.07
CA LEU A 98 -5.42 -7.50 8.90
C LEU A 98 -5.11 -8.99 9.08
N LYS A 99 -4.86 -9.42 10.31
CA LYS A 99 -4.55 -10.83 10.59
C LYS A 99 -5.71 -11.76 10.28
N GLU A 100 -6.94 -11.27 10.34
CA GLU A 100 -8.14 -12.05 10.06
C GLU A 100 -8.44 -12.15 8.56
N GLN A 101 -7.96 -11.18 7.79
CA GLN A 101 -8.23 -11.08 6.35
C GLN A 101 -7.14 -11.72 5.47
N ILE A 102 -6.01 -12.11 6.05
CA ILE A 102 -4.88 -12.70 5.33
C ILE A 102 -4.65 -14.14 5.80
N ASP A 103 -4.73 -15.08 4.87
CA ASP A 103 -4.64 -16.51 5.17
C ASP A 103 -3.21 -16.95 5.55
N HIS A 104 -2.21 -16.48 4.82
CA HIS A 104 -0.81 -16.87 5.04
C HIS A 104 -0.05 -15.80 5.82
N LYS A 105 0.37 -16.13 7.03
CA LYS A 105 1.00 -15.18 7.95
C LYS A 105 2.32 -15.69 8.51
N LEU A 106 3.30 -14.80 8.54
CA LEU A 106 4.52 -14.98 9.29
C LEU A 106 4.41 -14.14 10.59
N VAL A 107 4.26 -14.83 11.71
CA VAL A 107 4.08 -14.17 13.01
C VAL A 107 5.43 -14.00 13.70
N VAL A 108 5.82 -12.77 13.97
CA VAL A 108 7.03 -12.42 14.71
C VAL A 108 6.65 -12.02 16.12
N LYS A 109 7.19 -12.73 17.12
CA LYS A 109 6.98 -12.44 18.56
C LYS A 109 8.30 -12.09 19.22
N LYS A 110 8.30 -11.00 19.97
CA LYS A 110 9.41 -10.65 20.84
C LYS A 110 9.29 -11.42 22.15
N THR A 111 10.36 -12.06 22.57
CA THR A 111 10.46 -12.80 23.82
C THR A 111 11.66 -12.28 24.64
N ASP A 112 11.76 -12.64 25.93
CA ASP A 112 12.88 -12.28 26.79
C ASP A 112 14.22 -12.85 26.30
N LYS A 113 14.20 -13.87 25.43
CA LYS A 113 15.37 -14.53 24.84
C LYS A 113 15.65 -14.10 23.40
N GLY A 114 14.96 -13.07 22.89
CA GLY A 114 15.05 -12.61 21.52
C GLY A 114 13.70 -12.70 20.78
N SER A 115 13.74 -12.68 19.46
CA SER A 115 12.54 -12.78 18.64
C SER A 115 12.35 -14.19 18.09
N SER A 116 11.13 -14.65 18.07
CA SER A 116 10.73 -15.93 17.44
C SER A 116 9.81 -15.68 16.26
N VAL A 117 9.88 -16.57 15.28
CA VAL A 117 9.10 -16.48 14.04
C VAL A 117 8.35 -17.80 13.85
N SER A 118 7.08 -17.72 13.49
CA SER A 118 6.26 -18.89 13.19
C SER A 118 5.31 -18.63 12.02
N TRP A 119 5.09 -19.65 11.18
CA TRP A 119 4.05 -19.62 10.18
C TRP A 119 2.68 -19.90 10.79
N SER A 120 1.70 -19.14 10.34
CA SER A 120 0.29 -19.42 10.59
C SER A 120 -0.42 -19.49 9.23
N VAL A 121 -0.99 -20.62 9.00
CA VAL A 121 -1.73 -20.93 7.77
C VAL A 121 -3.19 -21.12 8.14
#